data_fa9cf38a479bfbeb1fe3dc33447fced6
#
_entry.id   fa9cf38a479bfbeb1fe3dc33447fced6
#
_cell.length_a   1.000
_cell.length_b   1.000
_cell.length_c   1.000
_cell.angle_alpha   90.00
_cell.angle_beta   90.00
_cell.angle_gamma   90.00
#
_symmetry.space_group_name_H-M   'P 1'
#
loop_
_entity.id
_entity.type
_entity.pdbx_description
1 polymer ?
#
loop_
_entity_poly.entity_id
_entity_poly.type
_entity_poly.pdbx_seq_one_letter_code
_entity_poly.pdbx_strand_id
1 'polypeptide(L)'
;ISPAVGQGFINRSQFKDINKPLYIVDVESDRITPYKTNALHYHQLIPGSQYLLIKGKADHYVFLGEAAEPVKKEAPVYFMDDPSVDRHTIHQQVGDLAVEFFKENLK
;
A
#
# COMPACT_ATOMS: atom_id res chain seq x y z
N ILE A 1 0.21 2.11 -3.99
CA ILE A 1 0.48 1.77 -2.59
C ILE A 1 -0.27 2.74 -1.70
N SER A 2 -0.95 2.24 -0.66
CA SER A 2 -1.74 3.02 0.32
C SER A 2 -2.61 4.10 -0.32
N PRO A 3 -3.51 3.74 -1.23
CA PRO A 3 -4.34 4.73 -1.92
C PRO A 3 -5.29 5.43 -0.94
N ALA A 4 -5.65 6.66 -1.29
CA ALA A 4 -6.50 7.53 -0.48
C ALA A 4 -7.80 7.90 -1.22
N VAL A 5 -8.68 8.63 -0.53
CA VAL A 5 -9.92 9.22 -1.09
C VAL A 5 -10.91 8.17 -1.64
N GLY A 6 -10.84 6.93 -1.14
CA GLY A 6 -11.71 5.85 -1.61
C GLY A 6 -13.21 6.14 -1.47
N GLN A 7 -13.59 6.88 -0.44
CA GLN A 7 -14.98 7.25 -0.20
C GLN A 7 -15.59 8.19 -1.26
N GLY A 8 -14.76 8.83 -2.08
CA GLY A 8 -15.20 9.65 -3.21
C GLY A 8 -15.68 8.82 -4.40
N PHE A 9 -15.49 7.50 -4.39
CA PHE A 9 -15.84 6.59 -5.47
C PHE A 9 -16.84 5.56 -4.99
N ILE A 10 -17.94 5.38 -5.72
CA ILE A 10 -19.05 4.50 -5.32
C ILE A 10 -19.46 3.51 -6.40
N ASN A 11 -19.10 3.74 -7.66
CA ASN A 11 -19.52 2.93 -8.78
C ASN A 11 -18.35 2.43 -9.62
N ARG A 12 -18.43 1.19 -10.11
CA ARG A 12 -17.47 0.63 -11.06
C ARG A 12 -17.35 1.44 -12.35
N SER A 13 -18.43 2.09 -12.76
CA SER A 13 -18.45 2.95 -13.95
C SER A 13 -17.47 4.12 -13.89
N GLN A 14 -17.09 4.56 -12.68
CA GLN A 14 -16.10 5.63 -12.49
C GLN A 14 -14.69 5.20 -12.90
N PHE A 15 -14.47 3.88 -13.06
CA PHE A 15 -13.18 3.27 -13.44
C PHE A 15 -13.22 2.58 -14.80
N LYS A 16 -14.27 2.81 -15.60
CA LYS A 16 -14.50 2.12 -16.88
C LYS A 16 -13.37 2.28 -17.90
N ASP A 17 -12.61 3.38 -17.80
CA ASP A 17 -11.54 3.69 -18.74
C ASP A 17 -10.17 3.18 -18.28
N ILE A 18 -10.10 2.51 -17.12
CA ILE A 18 -8.88 1.84 -16.68
C ILE A 18 -8.71 0.56 -17.50
N ASN A 19 -7.69 0.58 -18.38
CA ASN A 19 -7.38 -0.52 -19.28
C ASN A 19 -5.94 -1.05 -19.10
N LYS A 20 -5.26 -0.63 -18.05
CA LYS A 20 -3.91 -1.07 -17.72
C LYS A 20 -3.95 -1.98 -16.49
N PRO A 21 -2.99 -2.94 -16.41
CA PRO A 21 -2.84 -3.74 -15.21
C PRO A 21 -2.67 -2.86 -13.98
N LEU A 22 -3.35 -3.22 -12.89
CA LEU A 22 -3.30 -2.48 -11.63
C LEU A 22 -3.07 -3.44 -10.47
N TYR A 23 -2.11 -3.13 -9.63
CA TYR A 23 -1.87 -3.83 -8.38
C TYR A 23 -1.97 -2.85 -7.21
N ILE A 24 -2.82 -3.16 -6.24
CA ILE A 24 -3.11 -2.32 -5.08
C ILE A 24 -2.48 -2.98 -3.85
N VAL A 25 -1.69 -2.21 -3.09
CA VAL A 25 -1.00 -2.69 -1.89
C VAL A 25 -1.31 -1.77 -0.72
N ASP A 26 -1.62 -2.34 0.42
CA ASP A 26 -1.78 -1.61 1.67
C ASP A 26 -1.39 -2.48 2.86
N VAL A 27 -1.34 -1.86 4.04
CA VAL A 27 -1.10 -2.54 5.31
C VAL A 27 -2.37 -2.58 6.15
N GLU A 28 -2.53 -3.65 6.90
CA GLU A 28 -3.76 -3.90 7.70
C GLU A 28 -4.03 -2.80 8.74
N SER A 29 -2.97 -2.25 9.33
CA SER A 29 -3.07 -1.26 10.40
C SER A 29 -2.89 0.18 9.92
N ASP A 30 -3.14 0.47 8.65
CA ASP A 30 -3.08 1.83 8.12
C ASP A 30 -4.15 2.71 8.76
N ARG A 31 -3.72 3.68 9.59
CA ARG A 31 -4.60 4.61 10.29
C ARG A 31 -4.86 5.89 9.50
N ILE A 32 -4.05 6.20 8.52
CA ILE A 32 -4.17 7.42 7.71
C ILE A 32 -5.14 7.19 6.55
N THR A 33 -4.95 6.08 5.83
CA THR A 33 -5.82 5.67 4.73
C THR A 33 -6.31 4.24 4.96
N PRO A 34 -7.25 4.02 5.90
CA PRO A 34 -7.70 2.69 6.27
C PRO A 34 -8.07 1.83 5.06
N TYR A 35 -7.55 0.60 5.01
CA TYR A 35 -7.66 -0.24 3.82
C TYR A 35 -9.10 -0.55 3.42
N LYS A 36 -10.00 -0.69 4.40
CA LYS A 36 -11.41 -1.05 4.12
C LYS A 36 -12.13 0.00 3.28
N THR A 37 -11.83 1.26 3.49
CA THR A 37 -12.46 2.39 2.79
C THR A 37 -11.60 2.93 1.65
N ASN A 38 -10.40 2.41 1.46
CA ASN A 38 -9.46 2.84 0.43
C ASN A 38 -8.97 1.67 -0.42
N ALA A 39 -7.88 1.00 -0.08
CA ALA A 39 -7.29 -0.03 -0.92
C ALA A 39 -8.26 -1.16 -1.29
N LEU A 40 -8.95 -1.74 -0.32
CA LEU A 40 -9.94 -2.78 -0.56
C LEU A 40 -11.14 -2.26 -1.36
N HIS A 41 -11.60 -1.06 -1.04
CA HIS A 41 -12.71 -0.42 -1.74
C HIS A 41 -12.40 -0.21 -3.23
N TYR A 42 -11.22 0.31 -3.56
CA TYR A 42 -10.77 0.41 -4.95
C TYR A 42 -10.69 -0.95 -5.63
N HIS A 43 -10.13 -1.94 -4.95
CA HIS A 43 -10.04 -3.29 -5.50
C HIS A 43 -11.42 -3.86 -5.85
N GLN A 44 -12.41 -3.63 -5.02
CA GLN A 44 -13.79 -4.06 -5.26
C GLN A 44 -14.45 -3.33 -6.42
N LEU A 45 -14.08 -2.07 -6.67
CA LEU A 45 -14.64 -1.25 -7.74
C LEU A 45 -13.92 -1.40 -9.08
N ILE A 46 -12.68 -1.90 -9.08
CA ILE A 46 -11.87 -2.02 -10.31
C ILE A 46 -11.73 -3.51 -10.67
N PRO A 47 -12.57 -4.02 -11.58
CA PRO A 47 -12.48 -5.41 -12.01
C PRO A 47 -11.10 -5.74 -12.62
N GLY A 48 -10.54 -6.88 -12.26
CA GLY A 48 -9.23 -7.30 -12.75
C GLY A 48 -8.03 -6.68 -12.02
N SER A 49 -8.25 -5.78 -11.07
CA SER A 49 -7.15 -5.31 -10.20
C SER A 49 -6.66 -6.46 -9.32
N GLN A 50 -5.36 -6.44 -9.02
CA GLN A 50 -4.74 -7.33 -8.04
C GLN A 50 -4.62 -6.59 -6.70
N TYR A 51 -4.57 -7.34 -5.61
CA TYR A 51 -4.61 -6.76 -4.27
C TYR A 51 -3.74 -7.55 -3.29
N LEU A 52 -2.94 -6.84 -2.52
CA LEU A 52 -2.18 -7.38 -1.39
C LEU A 52 -2.44 -6.53 -0.15
N LEU A 53 -2.91 -7.16 0.91
CA LEU A 53 -2.97 -6.57 2.25
C LEU A 53 -1.89 -7.22 3.12
N ILE A 54 -0.92 -6.42 3.55
CA ILE A 54 0.15 -6.86 4.43
C ILE A 54 -0.39 -6.87 5.87
N LYS A 55 -0.49 -8.07 6.45
CA LYS A 55 -1.04 -8.27 7.79
C LYS A 55 -0.09 -7.78 8.87
N GLY A 56 -0.65 -7.43 10.03
CA GLY A 56 0.10 -7.08 11.23
C GLY A 56 -0.02 -5.62 11.61
N LYS A 57 0.97 -5.12 12.35
CA LYS A 57 0.93 -3.80 12.99
C LYS A 57 1.65 -2.70 12.21
N ALA A 58 2.08 -2.95 10.97
CA ALA A 58 2.63 -1.91 10.12
C ALA A 58 1.57 -0.85 9.83
N ASP A 59 1.96 0.43 9.91
CA ASP A 59 1.10 1.57 9.67
C ASP A 59 1.47 2.27 8.36
N HIS A 60 0.73 3.26 7.97
CA HIS A 60 0.81 3.99 6.69
C HIS A 60 2.24 4.34 6.26
N TYR A 61 3.01 4.90 7.17
CA TYR A 61 4.36 5.39 6.85
C TYR A 61 5.44 4.30 6.76
N VAL A 62 5.08 3.03 6.93
CA VAL A 62 6.02 1.93 6.73
C VAL A 62 6.62 1.91 5.32
N PHE A 63 5.92 2.47 4.34
CA PHE A 63 6.39 2.53 2.95
C PHE A 63 7.40 3.64 2.69
N LEU A 64 7.62 4.55 3.62
CA LEU A 64 8.74 5.50 3.55
C LEU A 64 10.07 4.77 3.80
N GLY A 65 11.14 5.33 3.26
CA GLY A 65 12.49 4.77 3.44
C GLY A 65 12.88 4.59 4.90
N GLU A 66 13.85 3.72 5.13
CA GLU A 66 14.46 3.57 6.45
C GLU A 66 15.27 4.82 6.80
N ALA A 67 15.27 5.19 8.07
CA ALA A 67 15.99 6.36 8.57
C ALA A 67 17.01 6.00 9.64
N ALA A 68 18.07 6.78 9.73
CA ALA A 68 19.05 6.67 10.81
C ALA A 68 18.44 7.08 12.16
N GLU A 69 19.00 6.60 13.27
CA GLU A 69 18.46 6.82 14.62
C GLU A 69 18.17 8.29 14.96
N PRO A 70 19.05 9.28 14.62
CA PRO A 70 18.73 10.66 14.90
C PRO A 70 17.44 11.15 14.23
N VAL A 71 17.19 10.74 12.98
CA VAL A 71 16.00 11.11 12.22
C VAL A 71 14.76 10.41 12.79
N LYS A 72 14.89 9.15 13.20
CA LYS A 72 13.80 8.43 13.88
C LYS A 72 13.34 9.14 15.13
N LYS A 73 14.30 9.67 15.93
CA LYS A 73 13.99 10.38 17.16
C LYS A 73 13.31 11.73 16.92
N GLU A 74 13.70 12.43 15.85
CA GLU A 74 13.09 13.71 15.48
C GLU A 74 11.71 13.59 14.87
N ALA A 75 11.48 12.52 14.08
CA ALA A 75 10.23 12.32 13.36
C ALA A 75 9.70 10.89 13.53
N PRO A 76 9.40 10.47 14.78
CA PRO A 76 9.02 9.08 15.07
C PRO A 76 7.73 8.65 14.35
N VAL A 77 6.79 9.55 14.12
CA VAL A 77 5.53 9.24 13.44
C VAL A 77 5.75 8.70 12.02
N TYR A 78 6.84 9.09 11.36
CA TYR A 78 7.15 8.67 10.00
C TYR A 78 8.10 7.46 9.93
N PHE A 79 9.00 7.31 10.89
CA PHE A 79 10.15 6.42 10.78
C PHE A 79 10.26 5.37 11.88
N MET A 80 9.45 5.44 12.94
CA MET A 80 9.40 4.42 13.98
C MET A 80 8.18 3.52 13.77
N ASP A 81 8.41 2.21 13.81
CA ASP A 81 7.38 1.20 13.67
C ASP A 81 7.11 0.51 15.00
N ASP A 82 5.98 -0.21 15.09
CA ASP A 82 5.74 -1.14 16.19
C ASP A 82 6.92 -2.14 16.26
N PRO A 83 7.36 -2.54 17.46
CA PRO A 83 8.49 -3.48 17.59
C PRO A 83 8.32 -4.81 16.85
N SER A 84 7.10 -5.23 16.54
CA SER A 84 6.83 -6.44 15.77
C SER A 84 7.01 -6.26 14.26
N VAL A 85 7.23 -5.04 13.78
CA VAL A 85 7.32 -4.70 12.36
C VAL A 85 8.77 -4.59 11.93
N ASP A 86 9.13 -5.30 10.88
CA ASP A 86 10.40 -5.14 10.18
C ASP A 86 10.15 -4.41 8.85
N ARG A 87 10.43 -3.11 8.85
CA ARG A 87 10.23 -2.24 7.68
C ARG A 87 11.03 -2.72 6.47
N HIS A 88 12.27 -3.16 6.69
CA HIS A 88 13.12 -3.67 5.61
C HIS A 88 12.49 -4.89 4.91
N THR A 89 11.96 -5.84 5.67
CA THR A 89 11.29 -7.02 5.13
C THR A 89 10.06 -6.65 4.31
N ILE A 90 9.27 -5.67 4.79
CA ILE A 90 8.11 -5.17 4.04
C ILE A 90 8.53 -4.52 2.74
N HIS A 91 9.57 -3.69 2.75
CA HIS A 91 10.11 -3.07 1.53
C HIS A 91 10.58 -4.12 0.53
N GLN A 92 11.23 -5.17 1.00
CA GLN A 92 11.68 -6.25 0.14
C GLN A 92 10.50 -7.01 -0.48
N GLN A 93 9.50 -7.33 0.30
CA GLN A 93 8.29 -7.98 -0.17
C GLN A 93 7.59 -7.17 -1.27
N VAL A 94 7.41 -5.86 -1.04
CA VAL A 94 6.78 -4.96 -2.01
C VAL A 94 7.66 -4.79 -3.25
N GLY A 95 8.97 -4.69 -3.06
CA GLY A 95 9.93 -4.60 -4.16
C GLY A 95 9.90 -5.84 -5.06
N ASP A 96 9.92 -7.03 -4.49
CA ASP A 96 9.85 -8.29 -5.24
C ASP A 96 8.53 -8.39 -6.01
N LEU A 97 7.42 -8.05 -5.36
CA LEU A 97 6.11 -8.02 -6.00
C LEU A 97 6.07 -7.03 -7.17
N ALA A 98 6.65 -5.85 -7.01
CA ALA A 98 6.73 -4.84 -8.06
C ALA A 98 7.56 -5.34 -9.25
N VAL A 99 8.70 -5.98 -9.00
CA VAL A 99 9.55 -6.58 -10.06
C VAL A 99 8.76 -7.62 -10.85
N GLU A 100 8.10 -8.55 -10.19
CA GLU A 100 7.29 -9.57 -10.86
C GLU A 100 6.14 -8.94 -11.68
N PHE A 101 5.43 -8.01 -11.08
CA PHE A 101 4.32 -7.32 -11.75
C PHE A 101 4.78 -6.60 -13.02
N PHE A 102 5.88 -5.86 -12.96
CA PHE A 102 6.39 -5.15 -14.12
C PHE A 102 7.00 -6.07 -15.17
N LYS A 103 7.65 -7.17 -14.78
CA LYS A 103 8.11 -8.19 -15.73
C LYS A 103 6.96 -8.77 -16.56
N GLU A 104 5.83 -9.03 -15.92
CA GLU A 104 4.65 -9.57 -16.60
C GLU A 104 3.96 -8.55 -17.52
N ASN A 105 3.98 -7.28 -17.17
CA ASN A 105 3.14 -6.25 -17.78
C ASN A 105 3.86 -5.23 -18.66
N LEU A 106 5.19 -5.16 -18.61
CA LEU A 106 6.02 -4.27 -19.43
C LEU A 106 6.81 -5.04 -20.51
N LYS A 107 6.18 -5.96 -21.16
CA LYS A 107 6.79 -6.75 -22.24
C LYS A 107 6.84 -5.97 -23.57
#